data_1ff6334cf695e289b6ac48c7665f9a2f
#
_entry.id   1ff6334cf695e289b6ac48c7665f9a2f
#
_cell.length_a   1.000
_cell.length_b   1.000
_cell.length_c   1.000
_cell.angle_alpha   90.00
_cell.angle_beta   90.00
_cell.angle_gamma   90.00
#
_symmetry.space_group_name_H-M   'P 1'
#
loop_
_entity.id
_entity.type
_entity.pdbx_description
1 polymer ?
#
loop_
_entity_poly.entity_id
_entity_poly.type
_entity_poly.pdbx_seq_one_letter_code
_entity_poly.pdbx_strand_id
1 'polypeptide(L)'
;MSKIARFAVSLEDSLFQAMEKLVKKHRYTNRSEFVRDLVRGKLVENQWEEEHTHVLGTLTLIYDHHAYELNKKLTDLQHHHHKLVLATTHVHLDEHMCAEMIMLQGHPDELRHIADLAGQQKGVLHSTLSMSSTGHGLH
;
A
#
# COMPACT_ATOMS: atom_id res chain seq x y z
N MET A 1 -21.02 13.24 14.50
CA MET A 1 -21.08 11.75 14.52
C MET A 1 -21.80 11.23 13.28
N SER A 2 -21.22 10.23 12.64
CA SER A 2 -21.87 9.60 11.50
C SER A 2 -23.08 8.78 11.94
N LYS A 3 -24.18 8.85 11.17
CA LYS A 3 -25.33 7.99 11.37
C LYS A 3 -24.96 6.54 11.04
N ILE A 4 -25.42 5.61 11.88
CA ILE A 4 -25.29 4.18 11.62
C ILE A 4 -26.49 3.73 10.78
N ALA A 5 -26.21 3.15 9.61
CA ALA A 5 -27.20 2.47 8.79
C ALA A 5 -27.11 0.95 9.04
N ARG A 6 -28.26 0.29 9.07
CA ARG A 6 -28.35 -1.17 9.16
C ARG A 6 -28.87 -1.73 7.86
N PHE A 7 -28.30 -2.82 7.40
CA PHE A 7 -28.74 -3.52 6.21
C PHE A 7 -28.62 -5.03 6.41
N ALA A 8 -29.30 -5.80 5.58
CA ALA A 8 -29.25 -7.25 5.60
C ALA A 8 -28.75 -7.77 4.27
N VAL A 9 -28.03 -8.88 4.30
CA VAL A 9 -27.47 -9.55 3.12
C VAL A 9 -27.86 -11.02 3.16
N SER A 10 -28.28 -11.55 2.03
CA SER A 10 -28.51 -12.99 1.84
C SER A 10 -27.29 -13.58 1.14
N LEU A 11 -26.78 -14.66 1.69
CA LEU A 11 -25.67 -15.43 1.13
C LEU A 11 -26.06 -16.89 1.00
N GLU A 12 -25.50 -17.56 0.02
CA GLU A 12 -25.55 -19.01 -0.04
C GLU A 12 -24.87 -19.61 1.21
N ASP A 13 -25.41 -20.72 1.71
CA ASP A 13 -24.90 -21.31 2.95
C ASP A 13 -23.39 -21.59 2.93
N SER A 14 -22.88 -22.09 1.81
CA SER A 14 -21.43 -22.33 1.66
C SER A 14 -20.60 -21.07 1.77
N LEU A 15 -21.06 -19.97 1.18
CA LEU A 15 -20.39 -18.67 1.25
C LEU A 15 -20.48 -18.07 2.65
N PHE A 16 -21.63 -18.21 3.31
CA PHE A 16 -21.81 -17.79 4.70
C PHE A 16 -20.82 -18.53 5.63
N GLN A 17 -20.71 -19.84 5.49
CA GLN A 17 -19.78 -20.63 6.30
C GLN A 17 -18.32 -20.24 6.04
N ALA A 18 -17.96 -19.96 4.78
CA ALA A 18 -16.64 -19.46 4.44
C ALA A 18 -16.36 -18.10 5.10
N MET A 19 -17.32 -17.18 5.08
CA MET A 19 -17.21 -15.90 5.77
C MET A 19 -17.01 -16.08 7.28
N GLU A 20 -17.80 -16.94 7.93
CA GLU A 20 -17.65 -17.20 9.36
C GLU A 20 -16.26 -17.72 9.73
N LYS A 21 -15.68 -18.57 8.89
CA LYS A 21 -14.29 -19.05 9.07
C LYS A 21 -13.28 -17.91 8.99
N LEU A 22 -13.47 -16.97 8.06
CA LEU A 22 -12.60 -15.81 7.92
C LEU A 22 -12.73 -14.86 9.13
N VAL A 23 -13.95 -14.58 9.57
CA VAL A 23 -14.22 -13.77 10.77
C VAL A 23 -13.46 -14.32 11.97
N LYS A 24 -13.56 -15.63 12.18
CA LYS A 24 -12.87 -16.31 13.29
C LYS A 24 -11.35 -16.32 13.11
N LYS A 25 -10.87 -16.68 11.92
CA LYS A 25 -9.43 -16.76 11.60
C LYS A 25 -8.73 -15.42 11.81
N HIS A 26 -9.36 -14.35 11.39
CA HIS A 26 -8.80 -13.00 11.50
C HIS A 26 -9.20 -12.28 12.79
N ARG A 27 -9.82 -12.99 13.73
CA ARG A 27 -10.13 -12.52 15.09
C ARG A 27 -11.02 -11.27 15.13
N TYR A 28 -11.93 -11.15 14.19
CA TYR A 28 -12.93 -10.09 14.23
C TYR A 28 -13.88 -10.29 15.41
N THR A 29 -14.23 -9.20 16.08
CA THR A 29 -15.14 -9.19 17.21
C THR A 29 -16.56 -9.59 16.80
N ASN A 30 -16.96 -9.19 15.59
CA ASN A 30 -18.30 -9.46 15.05
C ASN A 30 -18.30 -9.32 13.52
N ARG A 31 -19.41 -9.73 12.91
CA ARG A 31 -19.58 -9.66 11.45
C ARG A 31 -19.59 -8.23 10.91
N SER A 32 -20.12 -7.28 11.68
CA SER A 32 -20.16 -5.87 11.26
C SER A 32 -18.79 -5.28 11.06
N GLU A 33 -17.83 -5.56 11.95
CA GLU A 33 -16.45 -5.11 11.80
C GLU A 33 -15.79 -5.73 10.57
N PHE A 34 -16.01 -7.02 10.35
CA PHE A 34 -15.52 -7.72 9.15
C PHE A 34 -16.03 -7.07 7.86
N VAL A 35 -17.35 -6.81 7.80
CA VAL A 35 -17.96 -6.17 6.62
C VAL A 35 -17.47 -4.75 6.43
N ARG A 36 -17.31 -3.96 7.50
CA ARG A 36 -16.72 -2.61 7.43
C ARG A 36 -15.34 -2.63 6.79
N ASP A 37 -14.50 -3.57 7.23
CA ASP A 37 -13.14 -3.69 6.68
C ASP A 37 -13.13 -4.12 5.21
N LEU A 38 -14.04 -5.01 4.81
CA LEU A 38 -14.19 -5.38 3.39
C LEU A 38 -14.58 -4.17 2.54
N VAL A 39 -15.54 -3.37 3.02
CA VAL A 39 -15.98 -2.16 2.31
C VAL A 39 -14.85 -1.13 2.22
N ARG A 40 -14.15 -0.88 3.33
CA ARG A 40 -13.01 0.03 3.34
C ARG A 40 -11.91 -0.43 2.38
N GLY A 41 -11.60 -1.73 2.38
CA GLY A 41 -10.64 -2.30 1.45
C GLY A 41 -11.03 -2.07 -0.01
N LYS A 42 -12.30 -2.26 -0.33
CA LYS A 42 -12.81 -2.02 -1.69
C LYS A 42 -12.78 -0.54 -2.07
N LEU A 43 -13.06 0.34 -1.12
CA LEU A 43 -12.94 1.78 -1.34
C LEU A 43 -11.49 2.19 -1.62
N VAL A 44 -10.53 1.62 -0.90
CA VAL A 44 -9.10 1.87 -1.16
C VAL A 44 -8.71 1.41 -2.56
N GLU A 45 -9.11 0.21 -2.97
CA GLU A 45 -8.88 -0.26 -4.34
C GLU A 45 -9.43 0.73 -5.37
N ASN A 46 -10.67 1.19 -5.15
CA ASN A 46 -11.33 2.15 -6.05
C ASN A 46 -10.58 3.50 -6.09
N GLN A 47 -10.08 3.99 -4.96
CA GLN A 47 -9.30 5.23 -4.90
C GLN A 47 -8.04 5.16 -5.79
N TRP A 48 -7.43 3.99 -5.89
CA TRP A 48 -6.25 3.77 -6.74
C TRP A 48 -6.58 3.70 -8.23
N GLU A 49 -7.84 3.55 -8.59
CA GLU A 49 -8.33 3.59 -9.96
C GLU A 49 -8.76 5.01 -10.38
N GLU A 50 -8.92 5.92 -9.43
CA GLU A 50 -9.35 7.30 -9.68
C GLU A 50 -8.18 8.25 -9.88
N GLU A 51 -8.15 8.97 -11.02
CA GLU A 51 -7.03 9.85 -11.38
C GLU A 51 -6.85 11.06 -10.45
N HIS A 52 -7.90 11.50 -9.79
CA HIS A 52 -7.90 12.75 -9.01
C HIS A 52 -7.86 12.55 -7.49
N THR A 53 -7.79 11.32 -7.03
CA THR A 53 -7.74 11.02 -5.59
C THR A 53 -6.30 10.95 -5.12
N HIS A 54 -5.98 11.65 -4.03
CA HIS A 54 -4.69 11.49 -3.35
C HIS A 54 -4.70 10.20 -2.53
N VAL A 55 -3.68 9.39 -2.72
CA VAL A 55 -3.51 8.11 -2.03
C VAL A 55 -2.16 8.06 -1.34
N LEU A 56 -2.04 7.13 -0.40
CA LEU A 56 -0.79 6.81 0.27
C LEU A 56 -0.24 5.49 -0.29
N GLY A 57 1.02 5.48 -0.65
CA GLY A 57 1.72 4.27 -1.07
C GLY A 57 3.03 4.12 -0.32
N THR A 58 3.44 2.88 -0.11
CA THR A 58 4.77 2.57 0.43
C THR A 58 5.51 1.69 -0.56
N LEU A 59 6.59 2.22 -1.10
CA LEU A 59 7.47 1.51 -2.02
C LEU A 59 8.59 0.84 -1.22
N THR A 60 8.67 -0.48 -1.32
CA THR A 60 9.76 -1.26 -0.72
C THR A 60 10.70 -1.72 -1.82
N LEU A 61 11.98 -1.40 -1.67
CA LEU A 61 13.05 -1.80 -2.59
C LEU A 61 14.02 -2.71 -1.85
N ILE A 62 14.41 -3.79 -2.50
CA ILE A 62 15.45 -4.70 -2.02
C ILE A 62 16.59 -4.65 -3.01
N TYR A 63 17.79 -4.37 -2.53
CA TYR A 63 18.98 -4.28 -3.37
C TYR A 63 20.27 -4.54 -2.58
N ASP A 64 21.33 -4.86 -3.31
CA ASP A 64 22.66 -4.94 -2.73
C ASP A 64 23.22 -3.53 -2.57
N HIS A 65 23.57 -3.14 -1.34
CA HIS A 65 24.07 -1.79 -1.06
C HIS A 65 25.47 -1.54 -1.68
N HIS A 66 26.16 -2.57 -2.15
CA HIS A 66 27.40 -2.43 -2.91
C HIS A 66 27.15 -2.19 -4.41
N ALA A 67 25.93 -2.25 -4.89
CA ALA A 67 25.62 -1.98 -6.29
C ALA A 67 26.08 -0.56 -6.69
N TYR A 68 26.85 -0.49 -7.76
CA TYR A 68 27.50 0.74 -8.20
C TYR A 68 26.50 1.87 -8.46
N GLU A 69 26.72 2.99 -7.78
CA GLU A 69 25.94 4.22 -7.87
C GLU A 69 24.43 4.09 -7.58
N LEU A 70 23.94 2.93 -7.17
CA LEU A 70 22.50 2.72 -6.96
C LEU A 70 21.95 3.61 -5.85
N ASN A 71 22.67 3.74 -4.73
CA ASN A 71 22.25 4.62 -3.63
C ASN A 71 22.09 6.06 -4.10
N LYS A 72 23.01 6.54 -4.91
CA LYS A 72 22.96 7.89 -5.48
C LYS A 72 21.76 8.05 -6.42
N LYS A 73 21.54 7.09 -7.31
CA LYS A 73 20.42 7.12 -8.26
C LYS A 73 19.07 7.12 -7.55
N LEU A 74 18.92 6.33 -6.51
CA LEU A 74 17.70 6.28 -5.72
C LEU A 74 17.49 7.56 -4.92
N THR A 75 18.54 8.13 -4.36
CA THR A 75 18.49 9.42 -3.68
C THR A 75 18.11 10.55 -4.63
N ASP A 76 18.73 10.60 -5.80
CA ASP A 76 18.44 11.61 -6.83
C ASP A 76 17.00 11.49 -7.32
N LEU A 77 16.49 10.29 -7.49
CA LEU A 77 15.09 10.05 -7.86
C LEU A 77 14.14 10.62 -6.82
N GLN A 78 14.41 10.40 -5.54
CA GLN A 78 13.60 10.92 -4.44
C GLN A 78 13.65 12.45 -4.36
N HIS A 79 14.83 13.05 -4.54
CA HIS A 79 14.98 14.50 -4.60
C HIS A 79 14.21 15.10 -5.77
N HIS A 80 14.25 14.46 -6.91
CA HIS A 80 13.51 14.92 -8.10
C HIS A 80 12.00 14.89 -7.89
N HIS A 81 11.51 13.97 -7.07
CA HIS A 81 10.09 13.79 -6.73
C HIS A 81 9.77 14.16 -5.27
N HIS A 82 10.52 15.11 -4.70
CA HIS A 82 10.44 15.45 -3.27
C HIS A 82 9.03 15.85 -2.78
N LYS A 83 8.18 16.36 -3.67
CA LYS A 83 6.79 16.71 -3.33
C LYS A 83 5.92 15.52 -3.00
N LEU A 84 6.27 14.35 -3.52
CA LEU A 84 5.52 13.11 -3.33
C LEU A 84 6.08 12.26 -2.20
N VAL A 85 7.34 12.46 -1.83
CA VAL A 85 8.03 11.67 -0.80
C VAL A 85 7.76 12.26 0.59
N LEU A 86 7.13 11.47 1.46
CA LEU A 86 6.88 11.86 2.86
C LEU A 86 8.02 11.46 3.78
N ALA A 87 8.56 10.28 3.59
CA ALA A 87 9.60 9.72 4.45
C ALA A 87 10.32 8.58 3.74
N THR A 88 11.53 8.31 4.17
CA THR A 88 12.34 7.19 3.67
C THR A 88 13.04 6.53 4.85
N THR A 89 13.04 5.21 4.87
CA THR A 89 13.75 4.40 5.86
C THR A 89 14.65 3.42 5.12
N HIS A 90 15.92 3.38 5.50
CA HIS A 90 16.92 2.49 4.95
C HIS A 90 17.38 1.53 6.04
N VAL A 91 17.33 0.23 5.78
CA VAL A 91 17.68 -0.82 6.73
C VAL A 91 18.62 -1.81 6.07
N HIS A 92 19.72 -2.14 6.75
CA HIS A 92 20.58 -3.25 6.36
C HIS A 92 19.97 -4.57 6.85
N LEU A 93 19.72 -5.48 5.91
CA LEU A 93 19.19 -6.82 6.23
C LEU A 93 20.33 -7.78 6.60
N ASP A 94 21.47 -7.66 5.91
CA ASP A 94 22.70 -8.40 6.16
C ASP A 94 23.90 -7.61 5.60
N GLU A 95 25.05 -8.27 5.41
CA GLU A 95 26.27 -7.63 4.90
C GLU A 95 26.14 -7.05 3.49
N HIS A 96 25.24 -7.59 2.69
CA HIS A 96 25.06 -7.21 1.28
C HIS A 96 23.71 -6.58 1.00
N MET A 97 22.65 -7.14 1.57
CA MET A 97 21.28 -6.76 1.23
C MET A 97 20.76 -5.65 2.12
N CYS A 98 20.07 -4.71 1.52
CA CYS A 98 19.33 -3.69 2.23
C CYS A 98 17.92 -3.54 1.69
N ALA A 99 17.06 -3.02 2.54
CA ALA A 99 15.70 -2.64 2.20
C ALA A 99 15.56 -1.12 2.35
N GLU A 100 14.94 -0.50 1.38
CA GLU A 100 14.57 0.91 1.46
C GLU A 100 13.05 1.01 1.33
N MET A 101 12.44 1.70 2.27
CA MET A 101 11.00 1.95 2.28
C MET A 101 10.75 3.44 2.07
N ILE A 102 10.04 3.77 1.01
CA ILE A 102 9.74 5.14 0.63
C ILE A 102 8.23 5.34 0.75
N MET A 103 7.82 6.20 1.68
CA MET A 103 6.42 6.55 1.87
C MET A 103 6.05 7.69 0.94
N LEU A 104 5.04 7.47 0.11
CA LEU A 104 4.63 8.37 -0.97
C LEU A 104 3.17 8.80 -0.79
N GLN A 105 2.89 10.07 -1.11
CA GLN A 105 1.53 10.57 -1.18
C GLN A 105 1.35 11.41 -2.45
N GLY A 106 0.29 11.15 -3.17
CA GLY A 106 -0.01 11.83 -4.42
C GLY A 106 -1.10 11.13 -5.19
N HIS A 107 -1.21 11.41 -6.47
CA HIS A 107 -2.13 10.69 -7.35
C HIS A 107 -1.61 9.29 -7.66
N PRO A 108 -2.51 8.30 -7.84
CA PRO A 108 -2.10 6.91 -8.13
C PRO A 108 -1.07 6.76 -9.24
N ASP A 109 -1.27 7.44 -10.36
CA ASP A 109 -0.37 7.34 -11.51
C ASP A 109 1.02 7.91 -11.22
N GLU A 110 1.10 8.98 -10.43
CA GLU A 110 2.38 9.54 -9.99
C GLU A 110 3.16 8.54 -9.13
N LEU A 111 2.48 7.87 -8.22
CA LEU A 111 3.09 6.89 -7.33
C LEU A 111 3.54 5.64 -8.09
N ARG A 112 2.71 5.17 -9.02
CA ARG A 112 3.09 4.04 -9.89
C ARG A 112 4.29 4.38 -10.76
N HIS A 113 4.33 5.60 -11.29
CA HIS A 113 5.45 6.06 -12.10
C HIS A 113 6.77 6.06 -11.31
N ILE A 114 6.78 6.59 -10.09
CA ILE A 114 7.96 6.56 -9.21
C ILE A 114 8.36 5.11 -8.90
N ALA A 115 7.38 4.26 -8.60
CA ALA A 115 7.64 2.84 -8.32
C ALA A 115 8.31 2.15 -9.50
N ASP A 116 7.84 2.41 -10.72
CA ASP A 116 8.41 1.87 -11.94
C ASP A 116 9.84 2.38 -12.17
N LEU A 117 10.06 3.68 -12.02
CA LEU A 117 11.39 4.27 -12.19
C LEU A 117 12.41 3.71 -11.18
N ALA A 118 12.01 3.59 -9.92
CA ALA A 118 12.88 3.05 -8.88
C ALA A 118 13.14 1.55 -9.06
N GLY A 119 12.08 0.80 -9.34
CA GLY A 119 12.17 -0.65 -9.51
C GLY A 119 12.98 -1.10 -10.72
N GLN A 120 13.05 -0.27 -11.75
CA GLN A 120 13.81 -0.54 -12.97
C GLN A 120 15.30 -0.18 -12.87
N GLN A 121 15.75 0.46 -11.79
CA GLN A 121 17.16 0.79 -11.64
C GLN A 121 17.99 -0.48 -11.59
N LYS A 122 19.10 -0.48 -12.33
CA LYS A 122 20.02 -1.61 -12.35
C LYS A 122 20.57 -1.86 -10.94
N GLY A 123 20.42 -3.08 -10.45
CA GLY A 123 20.84 -3.47 -9.10
C GLY A 123 19.69 -3.61 -8.12
N VAL A 124 18.49 -3.11 -8.45
CA VAL A 124 17.28 -3.41 -7.67
C VAL A 124 16.84 -4.83 -7.97
N LEU A 125 16.78 -5.66 -6.93
CA LEU A 125 16.42 -7.08 -7.05
C LEU A 125 14.94 -7.33 -6.95
N HIS A 126 14.26 -6.49 -6.17
CA HIS A 126 12.81 -6.60 -5.95
C HIS A 126 12.25 -5.24 -5.58
N SER A 127 11.04 -4.96 -6.04
CA SER A 127 10.29 -3.77 -5.64
C SER A 127 8.80 -4.10 -5.49
N THR A 128 8.17 -3.48 -4.52
CA THR A 128 6.75 -3.65 -4.26
C THR A 128 6.15 -2.32 -3.83
N LEU A 129 5.08 -1.91 -4.49
CA LEU A 129 4.29 -0.75 -4.10
C LEU A 129 3.06 -1.25 -3.33
N SER A 130 3.00 -0.92 -2.06
CA SER A 130 1.85 -1.20 -1.21
C SER A 130 0.86 -0.05 -1.33
N MET A 131 -0.37 -0.36 -1.70
CA MET A 131 -1.44 0.61 -1.97
C MET A 131 -2.27 0.83 -0.72
N SER A 132 -2.31 2.06 -0.23
CA SER A 132 -3.05 2.43 0.96
C SER A 132 -3.85 3.71 0.71
N SER A 133 -4.36 4.32 1.76
CA SER A 133 -5.24 5.48 1.70
C SER A 133 -4.78 6.54 2.68
N THR A 134 -5.14 7.79 2.41
CA THR A 134 -4.97 8.88 3.37
C THR A 134 -6.01 8.85 4.49
N GLY A 135 -6.96 7.93 4.43
CA GLY A 135 -8.08 7.81 5.39
C GLY A 135 -9.32 8.59 5.00
N HIS A 136 -9.21 9.53 4.08
CA HIS A 136 -10.38 10.28 3.63
C HIS A 136 -11.36 9.39 2.86
N GLY A 137 -12.65 9.52 3.16
CA GLY A 137 -13.70 8.73 2.55
C GLY A 137 -13.87 7.31 3.10
N LEU A 138 -13.15 6.94 4.16
CA LEU A 138 -13.23 5.61 4.79
C LEU A 138 -14.04 5.57 6.08
N HIS A 139 -14.70 6.67 6.43
CA HIS A 139 -15.51 6.76 7.64
C HIS A 139 -16.89 6.15 7.47
#